data_c9d9e00e2601e805a6d3df5b04e04e1f
#
_entry.id   c9d9e00e2601e805a6d3df5b04e04e1f
#
_cell.length_a   1.000
_cell.length_b   1.000
_cell.length_c   1.000
_cell.angle_alpha   90.00
_cell.angle_beta   90.00
_cell.angle_gamma   90.00
#
_symmetry.space_group_name_H-M   'P 1'
#
loop_
_entity.id
_entity.type
_entity.pdbx_description
1 polymer ?
#
loop_
_entity_poly.entity_id
_entity_poly.type
_entity_poly.pdbx_seq_one_letter_code
_entity_poly.pdbx_strand_id
1 'polypeptide(L)'
;MTEEKRSNTTQKGLRGTISNVSISQLLQMVCVGQSPLMIRAVCEGKEGILYIRDGQVFHAVTNQKTGEDAFLEIALWDDVVFEIVPYVDDVPQTILKPWEYLALEAARIRDEYEKEKLIHVLIVDDSAFFARQLKRIIEEDPEFVVVGVANNGEEAIGYMEDEIVDVVTLDAFMPVMPGDTTLKHLMIRYSVPVVVLSAFLEGSTDVLFDFMRLGAVDVCSKPQNRGEGLEQYGRILRSVLKKASKAKTDRFRRWKPEAENSDNEFSGELSESNKKLLIIVGAEGSHMDWFRLPLWDFLSAGYVICFSSMDKEFIPALAELVSKYKRCNVEVFSGKEQESIALNRKALNFLYARARWKFDISNPEEYKVLPDVVSKVDWRECVETAILNIVDLLRERLEIGILCLSGGDAFSDAWLDSMVERKVKWLLPPEDVLLFPDLVESVRKKIEHFISAGHDVCIINGEYKSLGSAWKQVGK
;
A
#
# COMPACT_ATOMS: atom_id res chain seq x y z
N MET A 1 51.19 -52.66 -33.63
CA MET A 1 50.75 -51.30 -34.00
C MET A 1 49.35 -51.37 -34.51
N THR A 2 48.38 -51.09 -33.66
CA THR A 2 46.98 -50.95 -34.01
C THR A 2 46.44 -49.79 -33.15
N GLU A 3 46.17 -48.68 -33.83
CA GLU A 3 45.62 -47.43 -33.27
C GLU A 3 44.13 -47.65 -32.87
N GLU A 4 43.85 -47.49 -31.59
CA GLU A 4 42.49 -47.33 -31.08
C GLU A 4 41.98 -45.92 -31.45
N LYS A 5 41.04 -45.89 -32.38
CA LYS A 5 40.22 -44.70 -32.64
C LYS A 5 39.25 -44.51 -31.46
N ARG A 6 39.55 -43.55 -30.57
CA ARG A 6 38.58 -42.99 -29.67
C ARG A 6 37.56 -42.19 -30.48
N SER A 7 36.34 -42.69 -30.59
CA SER A 7 35.22 -41.94 -31.15
C SER A 7 34.75 -40.91 -30.13
N ASN A 8 35.14 -39.65 -30.36
CA ASN A 8 34.53 -38.51 -29.68
C ASN A 8 33.12 -38.30 -30.24
N THR A 9 32.13 -38.91 -29.63
CA THR A 9 30.72 -38.61 -29.87
C THR A 9 30.35 -37.36 -29.09
N THR A 10 30.54 -36.20 -29.71
CA THR A 10 29.99 -34.93 -29.22
C THR A 10 28.47 -35.03 -29.33
N GLN A 11 27.79 -35.38 -28.25
CA GLN A 11 26.34 -35.21 -28.18
C GLN A 11 26.02 -33.71 -28.30
N LYS A 12 25.50 -33.33 -29.47
CA LYS A 12 24.87 -32.04 -29.68
C LYS A 12 23.59 -32.02 -28.86
N GLY A 13 23.64 -31.50 -27.65
CA GLY A 13 22.45 -31.25 -26.84
C GLY A 13 21.50 -30.33 -27.62
N LEU A 14 20.24 -30.71 -27.71
CA LEU A 14 19.18 -29.82 -28.17
C LEU A 14 19.16 -28.62 -27.19
N ARG A 15 19.40 -27.42 -27.68
CA ARG A 15 19.17 -26.18 -26.96
C ARG A 15 17.87 -25.60 -27.50
N GLY A 16 16.87 -25.46 -26.63
CA GLY A 16 15.60 -24.81 -26.94
C GLY A 16 15.13 -24.07 -25.72
N THR A 17 14.61 -22.87 -25.90
CA THR A 17 13.95 -22.10 -24.88
C THR A 17 12.46 -22.23 -25.09
N ILE A 18 11.73 -22.61 -24.04
CA ILE A 18 10.28 -22.73 -24.03
C ILE A 18 9.76 -21.74 -22.98
N SER A 19 8.90 -20.82 -23.38
CA SER A 19 8.23 -19.85 -22.51
C SER A 19 6.72 -19.97 -22.66
N ASN A 20 5.97 -19.50 -21.68
CA ASN A 20 4.50 -19.56 -21.64
C ASN A 20 3.89 -20.97 -21.63
N VAL A 21 4.59 -21.92 -21.02
CA VAL A 21 4.14 -23.31 -20.90
C VAL A 21 4.22 -23.69 -19.42
N SER A 22 3.17 -24.33 -18.88
CA SER A 22 3.21 -24.85 -17.52
C SER A 22 4.18 -26.03 -17.40
N ILE A 23 4.69 -26.29 -16.21
CA ILE A 23 5.57 -27.45 -15.98
C ILE A 23 4.90 -28.77 -16.39
N SER A 24 3.59 -28.91 -16.13
CA SER A 24 2.83 -30.11 -16.51
C SER A 24 2.81 -30.31 -18.03
N GLN A 25 2.59 -29.25 -18.81
CA GLN A 25 2.63 -29.30 -20.27
C GLN A 25 4.02 -29.63 -20.76
N LEU A 26 5.07 -29.02 -20.19
CA LEU A 26 6.45 -29.33 -20.54
C LEU A 26 6.77 -30.80 -20.28
N LEU A 27 6.46 -31.30 -19.10
CA LEU A 27 6.71 -32.70 -18.72
C LEU A 27 5.93 -33.68 -19.59
N GLN A 28 4.67 -33.38 -19.96
CA GLN A 28 3.93 -34.18 -20.94
C GLN A 28 4.65 -34.27 -22.29
N MET A 29 5.31 -33.21 -22.72
CA MET A 29 6.04 -33.21 -23.99
C MET A 29 7.36 -34.00 -23.91
N VAL A 30 8.09 -33.89 -22.80
CA VAL A 30 9.45 -34.43 -22.69
C VAL A 30 9.50 -35.83 -22.08
N CYS A 31 8.56 -36.21 -21.22
CA CYS A 31 8.51 -37.51 -20.57
C CYS A 31 7.95 -38.63 -21.46
N VAL A 32 7.42 -38.31 -22.66
CA VAL A 32 7.05 -39.32 -23.66
C VAL A 32 8.30 -40.02 -24.20
N GLY A 33 9.45 -39.34 -24.21
CA GLY A 33 10.74 -39.93 -24.60
C GLY A 33 11.41 -40.65 -23.45
N GLN A 34 11.95 -41.84 -23.66
CA GLN A 34 12.66 -42.60 -22.61
C GLN A 34 14.15 -42.15 -22.47
N SER A 35 14.57 -41.16 -23.23
CA SER A 35 15.96 -40.67 -23.16
C SER A 35 16.20 -39.78 -21.95
N PRO A 36 17.33 -39.94 -21.23
CA PRO A 36 17.68 -39.07 -20.13
C PRO A 36 17.78 -37.62 -20.55
N LEU A 37 17.18 -36.72 -19.79
CA LEU A 37 17.14 -35.29 -20.03
C LEU A 37 17.39 -34.49 -18.74
N MET A 38 18.03 -33.31 -18.92
CA MET A 38 18.04 -32.27 -17.87
C MET A 38 17.38 -31.01 -18.39
N ILE A 39 16.56 -30.41 -17.56
CA ILE A 39 15.85 -29.16 -17.85
C ILE A 39 16.25 -28.15 -16.80
N ARG A 40 16.79 -27.05 -17.25
CA ARG A 40 17.05 -25.87 -16.42
C ARG A 40 15.84 -24.96 -16.51
N ALA A 41 15.32 -24.60 -15.34
CA ALA A 41 14.21 -23.65 -15.18
C ALA A 41 14.76 -22.35 -14.62
N VAL A 42 14.41 -21.21 -15.21
CA VAL A 42 14.84 -19.88 -14.77
C VAL A 42 13.61 -18.98 -14.64
N CYS A 43 13.47 -18.31 -13.49
CA CYS A 43 12.39 -17.37 -13.20
C CYS A 43 12.92 -16.26 -12.28
N GLU A 44 12.87 -14.99 -12.73
CA GLU A 44 13.21 -13.79 -11.90
C GLU A 44 14.52 -13.92 -11.08
N GLY A 45 15.57 -14.48 -11.67
CA GLY A 45 16.85 -14.68 -10.98
C GLY A 45 16.93 -15.93 -10.10
N LYS A 46 15.85 -16.71 -9.98
CA LYS A 46 15.85 -18.05 -9.39
C LYS A 46 16.22 -19.07 -10.46
N GLU A 47 16.90 -20.13 -10.04
CA GLU A 47 17.31 -21.21 -10.93
C GLU A 47 16.98 -22.56 -10.31
N GLY A 48 16.48 -23.50 -11.13
CA GLY A 48 16.21 -24.87 -10.75
C GLY A 48 16.54 -25.83 -11.88
N ILE A 49 16.83 -27.08 -11.55
CA ILE A 49 17.15 -28.13 -12.53
C ILE A 49 16.27 -29.34 -12.24
N LEU A 50 15.64 -29.87 -13.29
CA LEU A 50 14.89 -31.11 -13.28
C LEU A 50 15.68 -32.20 -14.01
N TYR A 51 15.81 -33.35 -13.39
CA TYR A 51 16.48 -34.54 -13.95
C TYR A 51 15.43 -35.58 -14.30
N ILE A 52 15.39 -35.95 -15.57
CA ILE A 52 14.39 -36.88 -16.13
C ILE A 52 15.12 -38.10 -16.66
N ARG A 53 14.60 -39.26 -16.28
CA ARG A 53 15.05 -40.58 -16.78
C ARG A 53 13.86 -41.55 -16.81
N ASP A 54 13.82 -42.37 -17.86
CA ASP A 54 12.75 -43.35 -18.08
C ASP A 54 11.32 -42.74 -18.02
N GLY A 55 11.18 -41.52 -18.55
CA GLY A 55 9.93 -40.77 -18.58
C GLY A 55 9.47 -40.24 -17.21
N GLN A 56 10.34 -40.27 -16.20
CA GLN A 56 10.02 -39.78 -14.85
C GLN A 56 11.04 -38.74 -14.38
N VAL A 57 10.57 -37.77 -13.61
CA VAL A 57 11.46 -36.86 -12.88
C VAL A 57 11.96 -37.58 -11.63
N PHE A 58 13.23 -37.89 -11.58
CA PHE A 58 13.83 -38.65 -10.48
C PHE A 58 14.63 -37.78 -9.50
N HIS A 59 14.97 -36.55 -9.90
CA HIS A 59 15.64 -35.59 -9.03
C HIS A 59 15.28 -34.16 -9.48
N ALA A 60 15.21 -33.26 -8.52
CA ALA A 60 15.09 -31.81 -8.75
C ALA A 60 15.93 -31.04 -7.75
N VAL A 61 16.45 -29.90 -8.16
CA VAL A 61 17.23 -29.03 -7.28
C VAL A 61 16.96 -27.56 -7.58
N THR A 62 16.87 -26.74 -6.52
CA THR A 62 16.90 -25.28 -6.56
C THR A 62 18.06 -24.79 -5.69
N ASN A 63 18.28 -23.49 -5.61
CA ASN A 63 19.33 -22.93 -4.73
C ASN A 63 19.16 -23.32 -3.24
N GLN A 64 17.94 -23.67 -2.82
CA GLN A 64 17.62 -23.89 -1.41
C GLN A 64 17.02 -25.28 -1.10
N LYS A 65 16.51 -25.99 -2.11
CA LYS A 65 15.76 -27.25 -1.91
C LYS A 65 16.24 -28.34 -2.88
N THR A 66 15.95 -29.58 -2.54
CA THR A 66 16.20 -30.75 -3.37
C THR A 66 15.02 -31.71 -3.33
N GLY A 67 14.87 -32.57 -4.36
CA GLY A 67 13.83 -33.60 -4.43
C GLY A 67 12.43 -33.04 -4.69
N GLU A 68 11.43 -33.63 -4.04
CA GLU A 68 10.02 -33.29 -4.21
C GLU A 68 9.75 -31.81 -3.89
N ASP A 69 10.36 -31.27 -2.84
CA ASP A 69 10.20 -29.85 -2.47
C ASP A 69 10.76 -28.89 -3.52
N ALA A 70 11.87 -29.25 -4.16
CA ALA A 70 12.43 -28.46 -5.26
C ALA A 70 11.55 -28.55 -6.52
N PHE A 71 10.99 -29.74 -6.79
CA PHE A 71 10.04 -29.90 -7.90
C PHE A 71 8.80 -29.03 -7.70
N LEU A 72 8.16 -29.08 -6.51
CA LEU A 72 6.98 -28.27 -6.17
C LEU A 72 7.30 -26.78 -6.25
N GLU A 73 8.46 -26.36 -5.77
CA GLU A 73 8.89 -24.95 -5.87
C GLU A 73 8.97 -24.49 -7.34
N ILE A 74 9.66 -25.26 -8.22
CA ILE A 74 9.77 -24.95 -9.66
C ILE A 74 8.38 -24.95 -10.32
N ALA A 75 7.51 -25.89 -9.93
CA ALA A 75 6.16 -26.01 -10.49
C ALA A 75 5.24 -24.83 -10.13
N LEU A 76 5.55 -24.09 -9.07
CA LEU A 76 4.80 -22.91 -8.62
C LEU A 76 5.34 -21.59 -9.20
N TRP A 77 6.47 -21.60 -9.90
CA TRP A 77 6.97 -20.38 -10.51
C TRP A 77 6.10 -19.96 -11.70
N ASP A 78 5.89 -18.66 -11.84
CA ASP A 78 5.23 -18.05 -12.99
C ASP A 78 6.29 -17.56 -13.99
N ASP A 79 5.94 -17.42 -15.27
CA ASP A 79 6.80 -16.92 -16.35
C ASP A 79 8.17 -17.60 -16.46
N VAL A 80 8.18 -18.94 -16.32
CA VAL A 80 9.40 -19.73 -16.32
C VAL A 80 9.94 -19.91 -17.72
N VAL A 81 11.24 -19.71 -17.88
CA VAL A 81 12.00 -20.07 -19.08
C VAL A 81 12.69 -21.42 -18.86
N PHE A 82 12.36 -22.41 -19.70
CA PHE A 82 12.94 -23.73 -19.64
C PHE A 82 13.99 -23.91 -20.73
N GLU A 83 15.17 -24.45 -20.37
CA GLU A 83 16.24 -24.83 -21.29
C GLU A 83 16.58 -26.31 -21.14
N ILE A 84 16.67 -27.04 -22.25
CA ILE A 84 17.24 -28.40 -22.24
C ILE A 84 18.77 -28.27 -22.21
N VAL A 85 19.37 -28.83 -21.18
CA VAL A 85 20.81 -28.80 -20.95
C VAL A 85 21.44 -30.20 -21.08
N PRO A 86 22.76 -30.32 -21.29
CA PRO A 86 23.40 -31.62 -21.36
C PRO A 86 23.18 -32.44 -20.08
N TYR A 87 22.79 -33.70 -20.27
CA TYR A 87 22.54 -34.62 -19.14
C TYR A 87 23.87 -34.97 -18.44
N VAL A 88 23.82 -35.01 -17.11
CA VAL A 88 24.92 -35.43 -16.25
C VAL A 88 24.50 -36.69 -15.51
N ASP A 89 25.31 -37.76 -15.65
CA ASP A 89 25.18 -38.97 -14.83
C ASP A 89 25.75 -38.74 -13.43
N ASP A 90 25.33 -39.55 -12.46
CA ASP A 90 25.80 -39.52 -11.06
C ASP A 90 25.04 -38.55 -10.17
N VAL A 91 23.71 -38.45 -10.38
CA VAL A 91 22.79 -37.69 -9.53
C VAL A 91 21.93 -38.65 -8.71
N PRO A 92 21.79 -38.45 -7.39
CA PRO A 92 20.99 -39.36 -6.55
C PRO A 92 19.49 -39.25 -6.89
N GLN A 93 18.79 -40.37 -6.83
CA GLN A 93 17.33 -40.35 -6.93
C GLN A 93 16.75 -39.82 -5.61
N THR A 94 16.05 -38.69 -5.69
CA THR A 94 15.42 -38.03 -4.51
C THR A 94 13.90 -37.89 -4.67
N ILE A 95 13.37 -38.16 -5.84
CA ILE A 95 11.95 -38.16 -6.14
C ILE A 95 11.53 -39.61 -6.41
N LEU A 96 10.58 -40.11 -5.64
CA LEU A 96 10.04 -41.47 -5.74
C LEU A 96 8.61 -41.47 -6.26
N LYS A 97 7.89 -40.35 -6.13
CA LYS A 97 6.53 -40.22 -6.64
C LYS A 97 6.52 -39.95 -8.13
N PRO A 98 5.55 -40.46 -8.89
CA PRO A 98 5.37 -40.10 -10.29
C PRO A 98 5.22 -38.60 -10.44
N TRP A 99 5.79 -38.02 -11.49
CA TRP A 99 5.74 -36.58 -11.72
C TRP A 99 4.31 -36.07 -11.92
N GLU A 100 3.40 -36.91 -12.45
CA GLU A 100 1.99 -36.60 -12.63
C GLU A 100 1.32 -36.32 -11.28
N TYR A 101 1.67 -37.08 -10.25
CA TYR A 101 1.18 -36.87 -8.90
C TYR A 101 1.67 -35.53 -8.32
N LEU A 102 2.96 -35.27 -8.47
CA LEU A 102 3.56 -34.00 -7.98
C LEU A 102 3.05 -32.79 -8.75
N ALA A 103 2.79 -32.93 -10.06
CA ALA A 103 2.21 -31.86 -10.85
C ALA A 103 0.76 -31.56 -10.43
N LEU A 104 -0.02 -32.60 -10.07
CA LEU A 104 -1.37 -32.44 -9.52
C LEU A 104 -1.34 -31.77 -8.13
N GLU A 105 -0.38 -32.15 -7.30
CA GLU A 105 -0.18 -31.52 -5.98
C GLU A 105 0.24 -30.05 -6.12
N ALA A 106 1.13 -29.72 -7.04
CA ALA A 106 1.49 -28.34 -7.36
C ALA A 106 0.29 -27.52 -7.86
N ALA A 107 -0.55 -28.12 -8.72
CA ALA A 107 -1.78 -27.47 -9.19
C ALA A 107 -2.75 -27.20 -8.00
N ARG A 108 -2.90 -28.16 -7.09
CA ARG A 108 -3.71 -27.99 -5.88
C ARG A 108 -3.19 -26.87 -4.98
N ILE A 109 -1.86 -26.83 -4.75
CA ILE A 109 -1.22 -25.77 -3.97
C ILE A 109 -1.42 -24.41 -4.65
N ARG A 110 -1.32 -24.35 -5.98
CA ARG A 110 -1.56 -23.12 -6.76
C ARG A 110 -3.02 -22.67 -6.63
N ASP A 111 -3.98 -23.58 -6.77
CA ASP A 111 -5.41 -23.28 -6.61
C ASP A 111 -5.73 -22.79 -5.20
N GLU A 112 -5.13 -23.38 -4.17
CA GLU A 112 -5.25 -22.92 -2.77
C GLU A 112 -4.64 -21.52 -2.60
N TYR A 113 -3.45 -21.28 -3.16
CA TYR A 113 -2.78 -19.98 -3.13
C TYR A 113 -3.54 -18.90 -3.89
N GLU A 114 -4.16 -19.24 -5.04
CA GLU A 114 -5.01 -18.31 -5.80
C GLU A 114 -6.31 -18.01 -5.07
N LYS A 115 -6.90 -19.00 -4.38
CA LYS A 115 -8.06 -18.77 -3.50
C LYS A 115 -7.73 -17.88 -2.30
N GLU A 116 -6.55 -18.03 -1.69
CA GLU A 116 -6.06 -17.16 -0.64
C GLU A 116 -5.77 -15.72 -1.14
N LYS A 117 -5.58 -15.55 -2.44
CA LYS A 117 -5.38 -14.26 -3.09
C LYS A 117 -6.68 -13.49 -3.36
N LEU A 118 -7.83 -14.17 -3.38
CA LEU A 118 -9.12 -13.53 -3.61
C LEU A 118 -9.50 -12.66 -2.42
N ILE A 119 -9.98 -11.46 -2.71
CA ILE A 119 -10.50 -10.53 -1.71
C ILE A 119 -11.99 -10.79 -1.53
N HIS A 120 -12.38 -11.28 -0.36
CA HIS A 120 -13.75 -11.60 -0.01
C HIS A 120 -14.48 -10.35 0.49
N VAL A 121 -15.47 -9.90 -0.26
CA VAL A 121 -16.22 -8.67 0.03
C VAL A 121 -17.63 -9.01 0.52
N LEU A 122 -18.00 -8.46 1.67
CA LEU A 122 -19.39 -8.41 2.13
C LEU A 122 -19.98 -7.03 1.79
N ILE A 123 -21.11 -7.02 1.08
CA ILE A 123 -21.86 -5.81 0.78
C ILE A 123 -22.98 -5.66 1.82
N VAL A 124 -23.05 -4.51 2.49
CA VAL A 124 -24.09 -4.17 3.46
C VAL A 124 -24.79 -2.89 3.00
N ASP A 125 -25.98 -3.04 2.43
CA ASP A 125 -26.76 -1.93 1.84
C ASP A 125 -28.25 -2.31 1.77
N ASP A 126 -29.13 -1.47 2.29
CA ASP A 126 -30.59 -1.73 2.31
C ASP A 126 -31.24 -1.59 0.93
N SER A 127 -30.57 -0.96 -0.02
CA SER A 127 -31.02 -0.86 -1.40
C SER A 127 -30.61 -2.08 -2.22
N ALA A 128 -31.49 -3.06 -2.37
CA ALA A 128 -31.26 -4.25 -3.19
C ALA A 128 -30.87 -3.92 -4.66
N PHE A 129 -31.27 -2.75 -5.15
CA PHE A 129 -30.87 -2.29 -6.48
C PHE A 129 -29.39 -1.88 -6.49
N PHE A 130 -28.99 -1.06 -5.53
CA PHE A 130 -27.62 -0.55 -5.44
C PHE A 130 -26.65 -1.68 -5.07
N ALA A 131 -27.00 -2.55 -4.14
CA ALA A 131 -26.21 -3.72 -3.77
C ALA A 131 -25.92 -4.65 -4.97
N ARG A 132 -26.91 -4.91 -5.84
CA ARG A 132 -26.69 -5.67 -7.08
C ARG A 132 -25.75 -4.96 -8.06
N GLN A 133 -25.84 -3.63 -8.13
CA GLN A 133 -24.97 -2.84 -8.98
C GLN A 133 -23.53 -2.85 -8.43
N LEU A 134 -23.36 -2.70 -7.11
CA LEU A 134 -22.07 -2.82 -6.43
C LEU A 134 -21.43 -4.19 -6.65
N LYS A 135 -22.20 -5.27 -6.46
CA LYS A 135 -21.72 -6.62 -6.71
C LYS A 135 -21.12 -6.74 -8.11
N ARG A 136 -21.86 -6.30 -9.13
CA ARG A 136 -21.39 -6.35 -10.52
C ARG A 136 -20.11 -5.52 -10.71
N ILE A 137 -20.04 -4.32 -10.14
CA ILE A 137 -18.89 -3.42 -10.26
C ILE A 137 -17.65 -4.04 -9.59
N ILE A 138 -17.82 -4.67 -8.43
CA ILE A 138 -16.71 -5.29 -7.68
C ILE A 138 -16.20 -6.52 -8.42
N GLU A 139 -17.10 -7.40 -8.88
CA GLU A 139 -16.76 -8.66 -9.56
C GLU A 139 -16.32 -8.46 -11.03
N GLU A 140 -16.28 -7.22 -11.57
CA GLU A 140 -15.57 -6.94 -12.83
C GLU A 140 -14.06 -7.20 -12.76
N ASP A 141 -13.49 -7.19 -11.55
CA ASP A 141 -12.10 -7.54 -11.31
C ASP A 141 -12.04 -8.94 -10.69
N PRO A 142 -11.35 -9.91 -11.33
CA PRO A 142 -11.30 -11.29 -10.87
C PRO A 142 -10.59 -11.50 -9.52
N GLU A 143 -9.88 -10.51 -9.00
CA GLU A 143 -9.30 -10.57 -7.66
C GLU A 143 -10.37 -10.47 -6.55
N PHE A 144 -11.61 -10.09 -6.86
CA PHE A 144 -12.67 -9.93 -5.88
C PHE A 144 -13.75 -10.99 -5.99
N VAL A 145 -14.26 -11.44 -4.87
CA VAL A 145 -15.47 -12.25 -4.77
C VAL A 145 -16.42 -11.67 -3.73
N VAL A 146 -17.68 -11.46 -4.12
CA VAL A 146 -18.71 -11.00 -3.19
C VAL A 146 -19.34 -12.22 -2.52
N VAL A 147 -18.96 -12.45 -1.25
CA VAL A 147 -19.39 -13.61 -0.45
C VAL A 147 -20.82 -13.45 0.08
N GLY A 148 -21.31 -12.22 0.19
CA GLY A 148 -22.67 -11.97 0.66
C GLY A 148 -23.17 -10.57 0.36
N VAL A 149 -24.49 -10.43 0.43
CA VAL A 149 -25.19 -9.16 0.39
C VAL A 149 -26.18 -9.13 1.57
N ALA A 150 -25.90 -8.29 2.54
CA ALA A 150 -26.76 -8.07 3.71
C ALA A 150 -27.58 -6.79 3.54
N ASN A 151 -28.86 -6.83 3.86
CA ASN A 151 -29.77 -5.67 3.74
C ASN A 151 -29.79 -4.78 4.99
N ASN A 152 -29.11 -5.20 6.05
CA ASN A 152 -29.00 -4.48 7.32
C ASN A 152 -27.83 -5.03 8.14
N GLY A 153 -27.55 -4.36 9.29
CA GLY A 153 -26.42 -4.74 10.14
C GLY A 153 -26.58 -6.10 10.84
N GLU A 154 -27.81 -6.57 11.10
CA GLU A 154 -28.05 -7.88 11.74
C GLU A 154 -27.70 -9.02 10.77
N GLU A 155 -28.13 -8.90 9.52
CA GLU A 155 -27.74 -9.85 8.47
C GLU A 155 -26.22 -9.83 8.23
N ALA A 156 -25.59 -8.65 8.27
CA ALA A 156 -24.15 -8.54 8.12
C ALA A 156 -23.39 -9.31 9.21
N ILE A 157 -23.85 -9.23 10.47
CA ILE A 157 -23.26 -9.99 11.58
C ILE A 157 -23.40 -11.50 11.36
N GLY A 158 -24.56 -11.96 10.83
CA GLY A 158 -24.77 -13.37 10.48
C GLY A 158 -23.76 -13.86 9.43
N TYR A 159 -23.53 -13.10 8.36
CA TYR A 159 -22.52 -13.44 7.36
C TYR A 159 -21.11 -13.58 7.95
N MET A 160 -20.75 -12.72 8.90
CA MET A 160 -19.44 -12.76 9.58
C MET A 160 -19.23 -14.02 10.46
N GLU A 161 -20.29 -14.73 10.82
CA GLU A 161 -20.20 -15.99 11.58
C GLU A 161 -19.93 -17.19 10.67
N ASP A 162 -20.42 -17.13 9.43
CA ASP A 162 -20.43 -18.27 8.50
C ASP A 162 -19.38 -18.15 7.37
N GLU A 163 -18.93 -16.93 7.03
CA GLU A 163 -18.11 -16.65 5.86
C GLU A 163 -16.78 -15.95 6.22
N ILE A 164 -15.75 -16.20 5.42
CA ILE A 164 -14.50 -15.44 5.49
C ILE A 164 -14.72 -14.10 4.76
N VAL A 165 -14.50 -12.99 5.43
CA VAL A 165 -14.66 -11.65 4.89
C VAL A 165 -13.37 -10.85 5.11
N ASP A 166 -12.77 -10.38 4.01
CA ASP A 166 -11.55 -9.58 4.05
C ASP A 166 -11.85 -8.07 4.14
N VAL A 167 -12.98 -7.63 3.57
CA VAL A 167 -13.41 -6.24 3.60
C VAL A 167 -14.94 -6.12 3.49
N VAL A 168 -15.50 -5.16 4.20
CA VAL A 168 -16.94 -4.85 4.18
C VAL A 168 -17.18 -3.51 3.50
N THR A 169 -18.12 -3.43 2.55
CA THR A 169 -18.73 -2.15 2.15
C THR A 169 -19.98 -1.93 2.99
N LEU A 170 -20.10 -0.76 3.61
CA LEU A 170 -21.18 -0.47 4.54
C LEU A 170 -21.91 0.82 4.16
N ASP A 171 -23.20 0.74 3.91
CA ASP A 171 -24.02 1.95 3.80
C ASP A 171 -24.08 2.70 5.13
N ALA A 172 -23.84 3.99 5.05
CA ALA A 172 -23.93 4.88 6.21
C ALA A 172 -25.33 4.94 6.81
N PHE A 173 -26.38 4.85 5.98
CA PHE A 173 -27.76 5.08 6.36
C PHE A 173 -28.65 3.87 6.02
N MET A 174 -28.96 3.08 7.02
CA MET A 174 -29.85 1.92 6.91
C MET A 174 -30.95 1.97 7.98
N PRO A 175 -32.17 1.48 7.70
CA PRO A 175 -33.33 1.68 8.60
C PRO A 175 -33.34 0.78 9.84
N VAL A 176 -32.86 -0.46 9.77
CA VAL A 176 -33.00 -1.45 10.88
C VAL A 176 -31.87 -1.33 11.88
N MET A 177 -30.63 -1.44 11.42
CA MET A 177 -29.44 -1.19 12.24
C MET A 177 -28.60 -0.15 11.51
N PRO A 178 -28.47 1.08 12.08
CA PRO A 178 -27.70 2.15 11.43
C PRO A 178 -26.25 1.76 11.18
N GLY A 179 -25.64 2.32 10.12
CA GLY A 179 -24.28 1.99 9.70
C GLY A 179 -23.25 2.21 10.81
N ASP A 180 -23.39 3.26 11.64
CA ASP A 180 -22.48 3.52 12.77
C ASP A 180 -22.54 2.43 13.84
N THR A 181 -23.72 1.89 14.10
CA THR A 181 -23.94 0.78 15.05
C THR A 181 -23.39 -0.52 14.48
N THR A 182 -23.66 -0.79 13.20
CA THR A 182 -23.11 -1.93 12.47
C THR A 182 -21.58 -1.90 12.49
N LEU A 183 -20.97 -0.77 12.17
CA LEU A 183 -19.52 -0.59 12.21
C LEU A 183 -18.93 -0.90 13.58
N LYS A 184 -19.56 -0.42 14.67
CA LYS A 184 -19.12 -0.72 16.05
C LYS A 184 -19.09 -2.22 16.32
N HIS A 185 -20.12 -2.96 15.89
CA HIS A 185 -20.18 -4.41 16.07
C HIS A 185 -19.10 -5.12 15.26
N LEU A 186 -18.92 -4.76 13.98
CA LEU A 186 -17.90 -5.34 13.10
C LEU A 186 -16.49 -5.11 13.64
N MET A 187 -16.18 -3.90 14.09
CA MET A 187 -14.87 -3.57 14.64
C MET A 187 -14.57 -4.23 15.99
N ILE A 188 -15.57 -4.39 16.87
CA ILE A 188 -15.36 -4.97 18.20
C ILE A 188 -15.24 -6.50 18.14
N ARG A 189 -16.06 -7.15 17.31
CA ARG A 189 -16.14 -8.62 17.29
C ARG A 189 -15.18 -9.26 16.31
N TYR A 190 -14.99 -8.64 15.14
CA TYR A 190 -14.30 -9.27 14.01
C TYR A 190 -13.05 -8.51 13.59
N SER A 191 -12.92 -7.23 13.97
CA SER A 191 -11.82 -6.35 13.52
C SER A 191 -11.61 -6.37 12.00
N VAL A 192 -12.72 -6.49 11.23
CA VAL A 192 -12.69 -6.52 9.76
C VAL A 192 -12.59 -5.11 9.21
N PRO A 193 -11.80 -4.89 8.14
CA PRO A 193 -11.76 -3.61 7.43
C PRO A 193 -13.12 -3.21 6.87
N VAL A 194 -13.58 -1.99 7.15
CA VAL A 194 -14.86 -1.46 6.66
C VAL A 194 -14.64 -0.19 5.86
N VAL A 195 -15.17 -0.18 4.63
CA VAL A 195 -15.27 1.00 3.76
C VAL A 195 -16.72 1.48 3.78
N VAL A 196 -16.93 2.70 4.25
CA VAL A 196 -18.28 3.28 4.35
C VAL A 196 -18.66 3.91 3.02
N LEU A 197 -19.86 3.60 2.53
CA LEU A 197 -20.43 4.19 1.33
C LEU A 197 -21.52 5.20 1.72
N SER A 198 -21.41 6.46 1.25
CA SER A 198 -22.39 7.49 1.58
C SER A 198 -22.88 8.21 0.34
N ALA A 199 -24.19 8.45 0.26
CA ALA A 199 -24.81 9.22 -0.83
C ALA A 199 -24.63 10.74 -0.65
N PHE A 200 -24.36 11.21 0.56
CA PHE A 200 -24.28 12.63 0.91
C PHE A 200 -22.94 12.94 1.57
N LEU A 201 -22.02 13.52 0.83
CA LEU A 201 -20.76 14.04 1.35
C LEU A 201 -20.81 15.55 1.60
N GLU A 202 -21.65 16.28 0.85
CA GLU A 202 -21.84 17.72 1.05
C GLU A 202 -22.69 18.00 2.30
N GLY A 203 -22.08 18.60 3.32
CA GLY A 203 -22.77 19.03 4.56
C GLY A 203 -22.83 17.97 5.68
N SER A 204 -22.24 16.79 5.51
CA SER A 204 -22.25 15.70 6.51
C SER A 204 -20.88 15.38 7.09
N THR A 205 -19.99 16.37 7.17
CA THR A 205 -18.60 16.22 7.63
C THR A 205 -18.48 15.56 8.99
N ASP A 206 -19.33 15.95 9.94
CA ASP A 206 -19.34 15.38 11.30
C ASP A 206 -19.72 13.89 11.29
N VAL A 207 -20.64 13.47 10.42
CA VAL A 207 -21.08 12.06 10.30
C VAL A 207 -19.93 11.20 9.74
N LEU A 208 -19.26 11.67 8.70
CA LEU A 208 -18.11 10.97 8.12
C LEU A 208 -16.97 10.83 9.13
N PHE A 209 -16.72 11.89 9.89
CA PHE A 209 -15.72 11.87 10.95
C PHE A 209 -16.08 10.84 12.03
N ASP A 210 -17.35 10.73 12.41
CA ASP A 210 -17.80 9.73 13.36
C ASP A 210 -17.56 8.30 12.87
N PHE A 211 -17.80 8.01 11.61
CA PHE A 211 -17.45 6.71 11.01
C PHE A 211 -15.94 6.43 11.07
N MET A 212 -15.11 7.38 10.66
CA MET A 212 -13.66 7.24 10.76
C MET A 212 -13.19 7.05 12.20
N ARG A 213 -13.75 7.81 13.13
CA ARG A 213 -13.48 7.70 14.59
C ARG A 213 -13.90 6.36 15.16
N LEU A 214 -14.92 5.71 14.59
CA LEU A 214 -15.40 4.38 14.98
C LEU A 214 -14.56 3.26 14.38
N GLY A 215 -13.71 3.54 13.40
CA GLY A 215 -12.77 2.59 12.83
C GLY A 215 -13.00 2.27 11.35
N ALA A 216 -13.85 3.02 10.64
CA ALA A 216 -13.92 2.90 9.20
C ALA A 216 -12.52 3.15 8.60
N VAL A 217 -12.11 2.26 7.71
CA VAL A 217 -10.80 2.33 7.07
C VAL A 217 -10.79 3.42 6.01
N ASP A 218 -11.90 3.54 5.27
CA ASP A 218 -12.08 4.58 4.28
C ASP A 218 -13.56 4.93 4.11
N VAL A 219 -13.82 6.02 3.40
CA VAL A 219 -15.17 6.50 3.08
C VAL A 219 -15.22 6.87 1.60
N CYS A 220 -16.18 6.31 0.87
CA CYS A 220 -16.40 6.59 -0.55
C CYS A 220 -17.79 7.20 -0.79
N SER A 221 -17.87 8.14 -1.74
CA SER A 221 -19.17 8.64 -2.21
C SER A 221 -19.86 7.60 -3.07
N LYS A 222 -21.17 7.43 -2.89
CA LYS A 222 -21.99 6.69 -3.83
C LYS A 222 -22.14 7.50 -5.13
N PRO A 223 -22.18 6.87 -6.32
CA PRO A 223 -22.29 7.59 -7.58
C PRO A 223 -23.64 8.31 -7.69
N GLN A 224 -23.61 9.60 -7.98
CA GLN A 224 -24.83 10.40 -8.14
C GLN A 224 -25.52 10.19 -9.49
N ASN A 225 -24.80 9.75 -10.53
CA ASN A 225 -25.30 9.59 -11.89
C ASN A 225 -25.18 8.15 -12.41
N ARG A 226 -26.22 7.69 -13.14
CA ARG A 226 -26.30 6.34 -13.71
C ARG A 226 -25.59 6.20 -15.08
N GLY A 227 -24.67 7.10 -15.44
CA GLY A 227 -24.05 7.18 -16.77
C GLY A 227 -22.52 6.97 -16.75
N GLU A 228 -21.81 7.74 -17.56
CA GLU A 228 -20.36 7.63 -17.84
C GLU A 228 -19.42 7.63 -16.63
N GLY A 229 -19.90 8.08 -15.46
CA GLY A 229 -19.12 8.06 -14.21
C GLY A 229 -19.00 6.70 -13.52
N LEU A 230 -19.78 5.68 -13.93
CA LEU A 230 -19.86 4.40 -13.21
C LEU A 230 -18.61 3.56 -13.38
N GLU A 231 -18.00 3.56 -14.55
CA GLU A 231 -16.74 2.85 -14.78
C GLU A 231 -15.58 3.46 -13.98
N GLN A 232 -15.53 4.79 -13.93
CA GLN A 232 -14.53 5.49 -13.11
C GLN A 232 -14.75 5.22 -11.62
N TYR A 233 -16.00 5.25 -11.17
CA TYR A 233 -16.37 4.89 -9.80
C TYR A 233 -15.94 3.47 -9.47
N GLY A 234 -16.19 2.50 -10.34
CA GLY A 234 -15.79 1.11 -10.16
C GLY A 234 -14.29 0.95 -9.99
N ARG A 235 -13.50 1.63 -10.81
CA ARG A 235 -12.02 1.61 -10.67
C ARG A 235 -11.55 2.18 -9.34
N ILE A 236 -12.14 3.29 -8.90
CA ILE A 236 -11.80 3.91 -7.60
C ILE A 236 -12.20 2.98 -6.47
N LEU A 237 -13.43 2.47 -6.47
CA LEU A 237 -13.93 1.60 -5.41
C LEU A 237 -13.09 0.32 -5.28
N ARG A 238 -12.77 -0.37 -6.38
CA ARG A 238 -11.92 -1.56 -6.35
C ARG A 238 -10.51 -1.25 -5.81
N SER A 239 -9.94 -0.12 -6.20
CA SER A 239 -8.66 0.33 -5.64
C SER A 239 -8.72 0.56 -4.13
N VAL A 240 -9.79 1.19 -3.64
CA VAL A 240 -10.01 1.42 -2.20
C VAL A 240 -10.21 0.10 -1.47
N LEU A 241 -11.05 -0.81 -1.98
CA LEU A 241 -11.30 -2.11 -1.37
C LEU A 241 -10.03 -2.98 -1.32
N LYS A 242 -9.24 -2.99 -2.38
CA LYS A 242 -7.96 -3.71 -2.44
C LYS A 242 -6.95 -3.20 -1.41
N LYS A 243 -6.93 -1.90 -1.17
CA LYS A 243 -6.11 -1.31 -0.11
C LYS A 243 -6.69 -1.59 1.27
N ALA A 244 -8.00 -1.39 1.44
CA ALA A 244 -8.68 -1.61 2.71
C ALA A 244 -8.53 -3.04 3.23
N SER A 245 -8.58 -4.06 2.36
CA SER A 245 -8.41 -5.46 2.77
C SER A 245 -7.06 -5.75 3.44
N LYS A 246 -6.05 -4.91 3.21
CA LYS A 246 -4.72 -5.03 3.83
C LYS A 246 -4.58 -4.28 5.16
N ALA A 247 -5.62 -3.54 5.58
CA ALA A 247 -5.56 -2.72 6.78
C ALA A 247 -5.41 -3.58 8.05
N LYS A 248 -4.52 -3.15 8.94
CA LYS A 248 -4.28 -3.79 10.24
C LYS A 248 -5.27 -3.26 11.29
N THR A 249 -6.54 -3.60 11.13
CA THR A 249 -7.65 -3.11 11.97
C THR A 249 -7.59 -3.54 13.43
N ASP A 250 -6.88 -4.62 13.73
CA ASP A 250 -6.51 -5.04 15.09
C ASP A 250 -5.66 -3.98 15.83
N ARG A 251 -4.93 -3.16 15.09
CA ARG A 251 -4.11 -2.05 15.59
C ARG A 251 -4.91 -0.77 15.80
N PHE A 252 -6.16 -0.71 15.35
CA PHE A 252 -6.99 0.48 15.48
C PHE A 252 -7.18 0.87 16.95
N ARG A 253 -6.87 2.13 17.26
CA ARG A 253 -7.11 2.72 18.58
C ARG A 253 -8.07 3.89 18.45
N ARG A 254 -9.25 3.78 19.06
CA ARG A 254 -10.25 4.84 19.03
C ARG A 254 -9.67 6.15 19.57
N TRP A 255 -9.64 7.15 18.73
CA TRP A 255 -9.29 8.49 19.16
C TRP A 255 -10.43 9.07 20.03
N LYS A 256 -10.06 9.71 21.13
CA LYS A 256 -10.97 10.47 21.97
C LYS A 256 -10.52 11.92 21.98
N PRO A 257 -11.43 12.91 21.81
CA PRO A 257 -11.08 14.30 22.05
C PRO A 257 -10.45 14.42 23.43
N GLU A 258 -9.35 15.14 23.55
CA GLU A 258 -8.82 15.49 24.88
C GLU A 258 -9.88 16.33 25.58
N ALA A 259 -10.16 16.01 26.84
CA ALA A 259 -11.13 16.80 27.63
C ALA A 259 -10.71 18.27 27.61
N GLU A 260 -11.69 19.18 27.59
CA GLU A 260 -11.56 20.64 27.36
C GLU A 260 -10.63 21.41 28.34
N ASN A 261 -9.71 20.74 28.98
CA ASN A 261 -8.83 21.30 30.00
C ASN A 261 -7.49 21.77 29.44
N SER A 262 -7.50 22.64 28.47
CA SER A 262 -6.37 23.58 28.31
C SER A 262 -6.78 24.77 27.48
N ASP A 263 -6.76 25.92 28.11
CA ASP A 263 -6.72 27.25 27.47
C ASP A 263 -5.44 27.44 26.64
N ASN A 264 -5.08 26.47 25.82
CA ASN A 264 -3.99 26.56 24.86
C ASN A 264 -4.49 27.23 23.57
N GLU A 265 -4.96 28.46 23.70
CA GLU A 265 -4.84 29.39 22.59
C GLU A 265 -3.35 29.63 22.36
N PHE A 266 -2.94 29.56 21.09
CA PHE A 266 -1.57 29.88 20.69
C PHE A 266 -1.21 31.31 21.08
N SER A 267 -0.74 31.49 22.32
CA SER A 267 -0.16 32.73 22.83
C SER A 267 1.38 32.74 22.77
N GLY A 268 1.97 31.66 22.24
CA GLY A 268 3.42 31.55 22.09
C GLY A 268 3.93 32.47 20.98
N GLU A 269 4.81 33.42 21.31
CA GLU A 269 5.59 34.14 20.32
C GLU A 269 6.37 33.12 19.46
N LEU A 270 6.16 33.18 18.14
CA LEU A 270 6.96 32.42 17.18
C LEU A 270 8.41 32.84 17.35
N SER A 271 9.26 31.93 17.82
CA SER A 271 10.69 32.22 17.88
C SER A 271 11.19 32.54 16.45
N GLU A 272 11.67 33.74 16.21
CA GLU A 272 12.23 34.17 14.93
C GLU A 272 13.43 33.32 14.46
N SER A 273 14.01 32.53 15.37
CA SER A 273 15.22 31.75 15.12
C SER A 273 14.99 30.35 14.51
N ASN A 274 13.77 29.83 14.47
CA ASN A 274 13.53 28.45 14.04
C ASN A 274 13.22 28.36 12.55
N LYS A 275 14.25 28.17 11.74
CA LYS A 275 14.18 27.95 10.29
C LYS A 275 13.92 26.47 9.99
N LYS A 276 12.71 25.97 10.29
CA LYS A 276 12.33 24.59 10.04
C LYS A 276 11.16 24.48 9.08
N LEU A 277 11.15 23.40 8.32
CA LEU A 277 10.05 22.99 7.47
C LEU A 277 9.75 21.51 7.75
N LEU A 278 8.54 21.22 8.16
CA LEU A 278 8.04 19.86 8.28
C LEU A 278 7.10 19.53 7.12
N ILE A 279 7.38 18.47 6.41
CA ILE A 279 6.53 17.93 5.36
C ILE A 279 5.84 16.68 5.95
N ILE A 280 4.51 16.68 5.99
CA ILE A 280 3.72 15.55 6.47
C ILE A 280 3.08 14.88 5.25
N VAL A 281 3.27 13.59 5.11
CA VAL A 281 2.68 12.79 4.03
C VAL A 281 1.74 11.75 4.65
N GLY A 282 0.46 11.84 4.29
CA GLY A 282 -0.56 10.88 4.67
C GLY A 282 -1.25 10.31 3.43
N ALA A 283 -1.32 8.99 3.36
CA ALA A 283 -2.02 8.29 2.31
C ALA A 283 -3.35 7.71 2.83
N GLU A 284 -3.92 6.76 2.12
CA GLU A 284 -5.15 6.08 2.51
C GLU A 284 -5.03 5.52 3.94
N GLY A 285 -6.08 5.68 4.73
CA GLY A 285 -6.12 5.27 6.14
C GLY A 285 -5.46 6.22 7.14
N SER A 286 -4.82 7.32 6.69
CA SER A 286 -4.16 8.28 7.58
C SER A 286 -5.10 9.28 8.26
N HIS A 287 -6.41 9.28 7.96
CA HIS A 287 -7.33 10.35 8.42
C HIS A 287 -7.35 10.51 9.94
N MET A 288 -7.28 9.42 10.70
CA MET A 288 -7.26 9.51 12.16
C MET A 288 -5.89 9.87 12.72
N ASP A 289 -4.83 9.68 11.96
CA ASP A 289 -3.47 10.02 12.39
C ASP A 289 -3.30 11.54 12.54
N TRP A 290 -3.95 12.33 11.67
CA TRP A 290 -3.95 13.78 11.77
C TRP A 290 -4.41 14.30 13.14
N PHE A 291 -5.37 13.62 13.78
CA PHE A 291 -5.88 13.99 15.11
C PHE A 291 -4.95 13.55 16.26
N ARG A 292 -4.02 12.64 16.01
CA ARG A 292 -3.03 12.16 16.98
C ARG A 292 -1.76 13.02 17.00
N LEU A 293 -1.54 13.80 15.95
CA LEU A 293 -0.33 14.62 15.81
C LEU A 293 -0.27 15.74 16.85
N PRO A 294 0.93 16.06 17.37
CA PRO A 294 1.19 17.22 18.19
C PRO A 294 1.34 18.49 17.34
N LEU A 295 0.26 18.90 16.66
CA LEU A 295 0.29 19.94 15.61
C LEU A 295 0.82 21.27 16.11
N TRP A 296 0.53 21.64 17.37
CA TRP A 296 1.05 22.86 17.97
C TRP A 296 2.58 22.89 18.10
N ASP A 297 3.17 21.73 18.40
CA ASP A 297 4.62 21.63 18.47
C ASP A 297 5.25 21.80 17.10
N PHE A 298 4.65 21.25 16.06
CA PHE A 298 5.12 21.39 14.69
C PHE A 298 5.00 22.83 14.20
N LEU A 299 3.84 23.45 14.37
CA LEU A 299 3.57 24.83 13.95
C LEU A 299 4.47 25.83 14.69
N SER A 300 4.78 25.59 15.96
CA SER A 300 5.72 26.46 16.69
C SER A 300 7.17 26.33 16.24
N ALA A 301 7.54 25.26 15.55
CA ALA A 301 8.88 25.03 15.04
C ALA A 301 9.13 25.68 13.67
N GLY A 302 8.11 25.90 12.84
CA GLY A 302 8.28 26.47 11.52
C GLY A 302 7.09 26.28 10.59
N TYR A 303 7.37 26.15 9.30
CA TYR A 303 6.35 25.85 8.29
C TYR A 303 5.95 24.37 8.35
N VAL A 304 4.65 24.09 8.09
CA VAL A 304 4.14 22.74 7.94
C VAL A 304 3.40 22.63 6.62
N ILE A 305 3.86 21.73 5.76
CA ILE A 305 3.22 21.40 4.48
C ILE A 305 2.67 19.97 4.62
N CYS A 306 1.43 19.79 4.22
CA CYS A 306 0.73 18.50 4.32
C CYS A 306 0.35 18.02 2.92
N PHE A 307 0.76 16.81 2.55
CA PHE A 307 0.26 16.10 1.38
C PHE A 307 -0.68 14.99 1.82
N SER A 308 -1.86 14.93 1.20
CA SER A 308 -2.82 13.87 1.43
C SER A 308 -3.29 13.28 0.11
N SER A 309 -3.25 11.95 -0.01
CA SER A 309 -3.76 11.22 -1.18
C SER A 309 -5.28 11.06 -1.20
N MET A 310 -5.96 11.47 -0.13
CA MET A 310 -7.43 11.44 -0.05
C MET A 310 -8.07 12.17 -1.22
N ASP A 311 -9.29 11.79 -1.55
CA ASP A 311 -10.03 12.46 -2.60
C ASP A 311 -10.16 13.97 -2.28
N LYS A 312 -10.00 14.79 -3.32
CA LYS A 312 -10.01 16.26 -3.19
C LYS A 312 -11.27 16.81 -2.52
N GLU A 313 -12.39 16.07 -2.59
CA GLU A 313 -13.65 16.43 -1.95
C GLU A 313 -13.63 16.24 -0.44
N PHE A 314 -12.79 15.33 0.06
CA PHE A 314 -12.63 15.05 1.49
C PHE A 314 -11.59 15.93 2.19
N ILE A 315 -10.60 16.43 1.47
CA ILE A 315 -9.53 17.23 2.09
C ILE A 315 -10.08 18.48 2.79
N PRO A 316 -11.02 19.26 2.21
CA PRO A 316 -11.62 20.39 2.91
C PRO A 316 -12.36 19.97 4.19
N ALA A 317 -13.09 18.85 4.14
CA ALA A 317 -13.79 18.32 5.30
C ALA A 317 -12.83 17.88 6.41
N LEU A 318 -11.76 17.16 6.06
CA LEU A 318 -10.70 16.80 7.00
C LEU A 318 -10.05 18.04 7.60
N ALA A 319 -9.74 19.03 6.80
CA ALA A 319 -9.13 20.28 7.22
C ALA A 319 -10.00 21.05 8.22
N GLU A 320 -11.31 21.15 7.96
CA GLU A 320 -12.29 21.74 8.87
C GLU A 320 -12.31 21.01 10.21
N LEU A 321 -12.35 19.69 10.19
CA LEU A 321 -12.35 18.88 11.41
C LEU A 321 -11.03 19.00 12.18
N VAL A 322 -9.90 18.97 11.50
CA VAL A 322 -8.59 19.19 12.14
C VAL A 322 -8.55 20.58 12.77
N SER A 323 -9.00 21.62 12.05
CA SER A 323 -9.09 22.96 12.58
C SER A 323 -9.98 23.03 13.84
N LYS A 324 -11.17 22.45 13.78
CA LYS A 324 -12.15 22.41 14.88
C LYS A 324 -11.59 21.70 16.13
N TYR A 325 -11.07 20.49 15.98
CA TYR A 325 -10.66 19.66 17.11
C TYR A 325 -9.25 19.96 17.63
N LYS A 326 -8.35 20.44 16.76
CA LYS A 326 -6.98 20.79 17.13
C LYS A 326 -6.82 22.29 17.37
N ARG A 327 -7.87 23.09 17.13
CA ARG A 327 -7.87 24.56 17.32
C ARG A 327 -6.70 25.27 16.62
N CYS A 328 -6.32 24.80 15.43
CA CYS A 328 -5.26 25.37 14.62
C CYS A 328 -5.81 25.83 13.26
N ASN A 329 -5.16 26.82 12.68
CA ASN A 329 -5.51 27.26 11.33
C ASN A 329 -5.09 26.19 10.30
N VAL A 330 -5.95 25.97 9.30
CA VAL A 330 -5.69 25.05 8.20
C VAL A 330 -6.02 25.75 6.90
N GLU A 331 -5.11 25.71 5.95
CA GLU A 331 -5.31 26.20 4.60
C GLU A 331 -5.27 25.04 3.61
N VAL A 332 -6.16 25.04 2.65
CA VAL A 332 -6.31 23.95 1.67
C VAL A 332 -6.10 24.49 0.27
N PHE A 333 -5.15 23.89 -0.43
CA PHE A 333 -4.79 24.23 -1.80
C PHE A 333 -5.25 23.06 -2.71
N SER A 334 -6.26 23.35 -3.53
CA SER A 334 -6.97 22.33 -4.31
C SER A 334 -6.27 21.90 -5.60
N GLY A 335 -5.25 22.66 -6.01
CA GLY A 335 -4.59 22.48 -7.30
C GLY A 335 -5.34 23.11 -8.48
N LYS A 336 -6.31 23.99 -8.21
CA LYS A 336 -7.06 24.74 -9.23
C LYS A 336 -6.74 26.24 -9.22
N GLU A 337 -5.87 26.66 -8.33
CA GLU A 337 -5.45 28.04 -8.17
C GLU A 337 -4.76 28.51 -9.46
N GLN A 338 -5.10 29.73 -9.90
CA GLN A 338 -4.51 30.35 -11.10
C GLN A 338 -3.32 31.25 -10.77
N GLU A 339 -3.20 31.64 -9.51
CA GLU A 339 -2.13 32.51 -9.02
C GLU A 339 -1.34 31.84 -7.90
N SER A 340 -0.11 32.28 -7.69
CA SER A 340 0.73 31.82 -6.59
C SER A 340 0.19 32.28 -5.25
N ILE A 341 0.09 31.34 -4.30
CA ILE A 341 -0.46 31.58 -2.96
C ILE A 341 0.65 31.41 -1.93
N ALA A 342 0.69 32.35 -0.97
CA ALA A 342 1.66 32.30 0.12
C ALA A 342 1.35 31.17 1.10
N LEU A 343 2.39 30.42 1.52
CA LEU A 343 2.28 29.44 2.60
C LEU A 343 2.16 30.16 3.94
N ASN A 344 1.16 29.83 4.72
CA ASN A 344 0.93 30.41 6.02
C ASN A 344 1.75 29.69 7.10
N ARG A 345 2.67 30.39 7.76
CA ARG A 345 3.51 29.84 8.82
C ARG A 345 2.72 29.46 10.08
N LYS A 346 1.54 30.05 10.27
CA LYS A 346 0.68 29.79 11.44
C LYS A 346 -0.44 28.79 11.16
N ALA A 347 -0.37 28.13 10.01
CA ALA A 347 -1.38 27.16 9.59
C ALA A 347 -0.74 25.88 9.06
N LEU A 348 -1.52 24.80 9.08
CA LEU A 348 -1.23 23.63 8.29
C LEU A 348 -1.59 23.93 6.84
N ASN A 349 -0.64 23.77 5.93
CA ASN A 349 -0.85 24.03 4.51
C ASN A 349 -1.07 22.70 3.79
N PHE A 350 -2.34 22.32 3.55
CA PHE A 350 -2.70 21.10 2.83
C PHE A 350 -2.63 21.32 1.33
N LEU A 351 -1.76 20.57 0.67
CA LEU A 351 -1.62 20.53 -0.79
C LEU A 351 -2.18 19.22 -1.32
N TYR A 352 -3.05 19.30 -2.31
CA TYR A 352 -3.62 18.12 -2.96
C TYR A 352 -2.53 17.27 -3.61
N ALA A 353 -2.38 16.03 -3.18
CA ALA A 353 -1.27 15.15 -3.56
C ALA A 353 -1.23 14.75 -5.04
N ARG A 354 -2.36 14.85 -5.76
CA ARG A 354 -2.44 14.54 -7.20
C ARG A 354 -2.29 15.76 -8.10
N ALA A 355 -1.83 16.92 -7.56
CA ALA A 355 -1.45 18.09 -8.31
C ALA A 355 0.08 18.23 -8.30
N ARG A 356 0.65 18.71 -9.43
CA ARG A 356 2.05 19.12 -9.44
C ARG A 356 2.16 20.51 -8.88
N TRP A 357 3.12 20.75 -8.01
CA TRP A 357 3.32 22.02 -7.32
C TRP A 357 4.65 22.62 -7.69
N LYS A 358 4.66 23.90 -8.07
CA LYS A 358 5.84 24.75 -8.18
C LYS A 358 5.96 25.60 -6.94
N PHE A 359 7.18 25.79 -6.48
CA PHE A 359 7.50 26.61 -5.32
C PHE A 359 8.26 27.84 -5.75
N ASP A 360 7.81 29.03 -5.31
CA ASP A 360 8.50 30.29 -5.48
C ASP A 360 9.08 30.74 -4.14
N ILE A 361 10.38 30.86 -4.10
CA ILE A 361 11.18 31.25 -2.93
C ILE A 361 11.94 32.57 -3.16
N SER A 362 11.54 33.35 -4.15
CA SER A 362 12.18 34.62 -4.47
C SER A 362 12.15 35.63 -3.31
N ASN A 363 11.12 35.57 -2.47
CA ASN A 363 11.06 36.29 -1.22
C ASN A 363 11.46 35.39 -0.03
N PRO A 364 12.53 35.67 0.72
CA PRO A 364 12.95 34.82 1.85
C PRO A 364 11.98 34.85 3.05
N GLU A 365 11.09 35.82 3.11
CA GLU A 365 10.08 35.94 4.18
C GLU A 365 8.74 35.29 3.82
N GLU A 366 8.52 34.96 2.55
CA GLU A 366 7.25 34.48 2.04
C GLU A 366 7.45 33.39 0.97
N TYR A 367 7.20 32.15 1.30
CA TYR A 367 7.22 31.06 0.34
C TYR A 367 5.85 30.91 -0.32
N LYS A 368 5.81 30.78 -1.64
CA LYS A 368 4.58 30.66 -2.42
C LYS A 368 4.52 29.34 -3.17
N VAL A 369 3.30 28.85 -3.38
CA VAL A 369 3.01 27.65 -4.15
C VAL A 369 2.07 27.97 -5.31
N LEU A 370 2.29 27.33 -6.43
CA LEU A 370 1.44 27.40 -7.61
C LEU A 370 1.24 26.00 -8.18
N PRO A 371 0.01 25.56 -8.45
CA PRO A 371 -0.20 24.28 -9.12
C PRO A 371 0.23 24.36 -10.58
N ASP A 372 0.92 23.31 -11.04
CA ASP A 372 1.32 23.13 -12.43
C ASP A 372 0.51 21.97 -13.01
N VAL A 373 -0.52 22.26 -13.73
CA VAL A 373 -1.42 21.31 -14.44
C VAL A 373 -1.79 20.04 -13.65
N VAL A 374 -3.05 19.88 -13.32
CA VAL A 374 -3.60 18.64 -12.74
C VAL A 374 -3.45 17.53 -13.77
N SER A 375 -2.55 16.58 -13.55
CA SER A 375 -2.37 15.41 -14.42
C SER A 375 -3.08 14.19 -13.84
N LYS A 376 -3.43 13.22 -14.69
CA LYS A 376 -3.90 11.88 -14.27
C LYS A 376 -2.75 11.01 -13.74
N VAL A 377 -1.74 11.60 -13.15
CA VAL A 377 -0.52 10.93 -12.67
C VAL A 377 -0.78 10.32 -11.29
N ASP A 378 -0.05 9.27 -10.98
CA ASP A 378 -0.03 8.66 -9.65
C ASP A 378 0.29 9.72 -8.59
N TRP A 379 -0.44 9.73 -7.49
CA TRP A 379 -0.24 10.68 -6.40
C TRP A 379 1.19 10.64 -5.83
N ARG A 380 1.81 9.46 -5.79
CA ARG A 380 3.20 9.29 -5.32
C ARG A 380 4.18 10.07 -6.17
N GLU A 381 4.11 9.91 -7.50
CA GLU A 381 4.99 10.64 -8.43
C GLU A 381 4.85 12.16 -8.25
N CYS A 382 3.62 12.64 -8.03
CA CYS A 382 3.38 14.06 -7.77
C CYS A 382 4.01 14.50 -6.45
N VAL A 383 3.86 13.74 -5.38
CA VAL A 383 4.40 14.04 -4.04
C VAL A 383 5.92 13.92 -4.05
N GLU A 384 6.48 12.86 -4.60
CA GLU A 384 7.93 12.65 -4.74
C GLU A 384 8.58 13.83 -5.46
N THR A 385 7.99 14.26 -6.59
CA THR A 385 8.48 15.42 -7.37
C THR A 385 8.36 16.72 -6.58
N ALA A 386 7.23 16.94 -5.91
CA ALA A 386 7.01 18.16 -5.12
C ALA A 386 7.99 18.26 -3.95
N ILE A 387 8.17 17.18 -3.20
CA ILE A 387 9.10 17.14 -2.07
C ILE A 387 10.55 17.34 -2.54
N LEU A 388 10.95 16.68 -3.63
CA LEU A 388 12.28 16.85 -4.20
C LEU A 388 12.55 18.33 -4.54
N ASN A 389 11.62 18.99 -5.20
CA ASN A 389 11.72 20.41 -5.53
C ASN A 389 11.81 21.30 -4.27
N ILE A 390 10.99 21.02 -3.25
CA ILE A 390 11.04 21.74 -1.97
C ILE A 390 12.41 21.58 -1.31
N VAL A 391 12.90 20.35 -1.23
CA VAL A 391 14.18 20.04 -0.58
C VAL A 391 15.33 20.73 -1.32
N ASP A 392 15.40 20.62 -2.64
CA ASP A 392 16.46 21.23 -3.44
C ASP A 392 16.46 22.77 -3.33
N LEU A 393 15.29 23.37 -3.21
CA LEU A 393 15.16 24.82 -3.10
C LEU A 393 15.47 25.35 -1.68
N LEU A 394 15.14 24.61 -0.63
CA LEU A 394 15.10 25.15 0.74
C LEU A 394 16.13 24.54 1.70
N ARG A 395 16.79 23.42 1.38
CA ARG A 395 17.74 22.73 2.29
C ARG A 395 18.91 23.60 2.77
N GLU A 396 19.31 24.61 2.00
CA GLU A 396 20.37 25.54 2.39
C GLU A 396 19.87 26.63 3.37
N ARG A 397 18.56 26.79 3.49
CA ARG A 397 17.92 27.85 4.29
C ARG A 397 17.14 27.31 5.49
N LEU A 398 16.56 26.14 5.35
CA LEU A 398 15.67 25.49 6.33
C LEU A 398 16.16 24.09 6.66
N GLU A 399 15.97 23.71 7.90
CA GLU A 399 16.06 22.33 8.33
C GLU A 399 14.78 21.59 7.93
N ILE A 400 14.90 20.57 7.09
CA ILE A 400 13.74 19.88 6.50
C ILE A 400 13.56 18.52 7.15
N GLY A 401 12.33 18.27 7.62
CA GLY A 401 11.88 16.97 8.12
C GLY A 401 10.72 16.43 7.30
N ILE A 402 10.64 15.12 7.17
CA ILE A 402 9.52 14.40 6.56
C ILE A 402 8.91 13.47 7.61
N LEU A 403 7.60 13.63 7.84
CA LEU A 403 6.79 12.75 8.67
C LEU A 403 5.88 11.92 7.78
N CYS A 404 6.05 10.60 7.81
CA CYS A 404 5.16 9.67 7.14
C CYS A 404 4.08 9.18 8.11
N LEU A 405 2.82 9.27 7.68
CA LEU A 405 1.66 8.69 8.37
C LEU A 405 1.27 7.36 7.72
N SER A 406 0.14 6.80 8.11
CA SER A 406 -0.40 5.59 7.48
C SER A 406 -0.45 5.71 5.95
N GLY A 407 -0.14 4.63 5.27
CA GLY A 407 -0.23 4.54 3.82
C GLY A 407 0.09 3.14 3.31
N GLY A 408 -0.70 2.67 2.33
CA GLY A 408 -0.51 1.36 1.70
C GLY A 408 0.52 1.34 0.57
N ASP A 409 0.95 2.50 0.08
CA ASP A 409 1.88 2.62 -1.04
C ASP A 409 3.23 3.18 -0.58
N ALA A 410 4.30 2.49 -0.89
CA ALA A 410 5.66 2.92 -0.60
C ALA A 410 6.16 3.97 -1.61
N PHE A 411 7.10 4.81 -1.20
CA PHE A 411 7.86 5.67 -2.10
C PHE A 411 8.81 4.84 -2.98
N SER A 412 9.21 5.39 -4.12
CA SER A 412 10.20 4.75 -4.98
C SER A 412 11.57 4.71 -4.31
N ASP A 413 12.31 3.61 -4.51
CA ASP A 413 13.65 3.44 -3.95
C ASP A 413 14.61 4.55 -4.39
N ALA A 414 14.55 4.96 -5.66
CA ALA A 414 15.37 6.03 -6.20
C ALA A 414 15.11 7.38 -5.51
N TRP A 415 13.84 7.65 -5.16
CA TRP A 415 13.49 8.85 -4.45
C TRP A 415 13.98 8.81 -2.99
N LEU A 416 13.83 7.67 -2.30
CA LEU A 416 14.35 7.49 -0.94
C LEU A 416 15.87 7.67 -0.90
N ASP A 417 16.60 7.09 -1.85
CA ASP A 417 18.06 7.29 -2.00
C ASP A 417 18.40 8.78 -2.12
N SER A 418 17.67 9.48 -2.98
CA SER A 418 17.83 10.92 -3.22
C SER A 418 17.57 11.79 -1.99
N MET A 419 16.59 11.41 -1.14
CA MET A 419 16.30 12.13 0.11
C MET A 419 17.37 11.89 1.17
N VAL A 420 17.92 10.70 1.27
CA VAL A 420 19.02 10.39 2.18
C VAL A 420 20.28 11.17 1.81
N GLU A 421 20.65 11.24 0.53
CA GLU A 421 21.77 12.05 0.04
C GLU A 421 21.61 13.53 0.38
N ARG A 422 20.39 14.03 0.44
CA ARG A 422 20.04 15.42 0.79
C ARG A 422 19.98 15.69 2.30
N LYS A 423 20.24 14.66 3.11
CA LYS A 423 20.24 14.71 4.58
C LYS A 423 18.93 15.21 5.18
N VAL A 424 17.82 14.82 4.58
CA VAL A 424 16.48 15.08 5.12
C VAL A 424 16.32 14.30 6.42
N LYS A 425 15.64 14.88 7.40
CA LYS A 425 15.34 14.23 8.68
C LYS A 425 14.03 13.47 8.60
N TRP A 426 14.01 12.27 9.13
CA TRP A 426 12.83 11.41 9.08
C TRP A 426 12.16 11.32 10.43
N LEU A 427 10.86 11.57 10.47
CA LEU A 427 10.00 11.38 11.63
C LEU A 427 9.11 10.17 11.34
N LEU A 428 9.32 9.09 12.11
CA LEU A 428 8.63 7.82 11.87
C LEU A 428 7.87 7.38 13.13
N PRO A 429 6.53 7.31 13.06
CA PRO A 429 5.72 6.74 14.13
C PRO A 429 5.97 5.22 14.24
N PRO A 430 5.63 4.60 15.39
CA PRO A 430 5.71 3.16 15.54
C PRO A 430 4.72 2.46 14.60
N GLU A 431 5.12 1.33 14.04
CA GLU A 431 4.30 0.58 13.08
C GLU A 431 3.04 -0.04 13.71
N ASP A 432 3.12 -0.38 15.01
CA ASP A 432 2.03 -0.99 15.77
C ASP A 432 0.82 -0.05 16.02
N VAL A 433 0.94 1.23 15.71
CA VAL A 433 -0.16 2.20 15.80
C VAL A 433 -0.77 2.57 14.45
N LEU A 434 -0.21 2.06 13.34
CA LEU A 434 -0.61 2.40 11.98
C LEU A 434 -1.60 1.37 11.41
N LEU A 435 -2.64 1.85 10.72
CA LEU A 435 -3.54 0.98 9.97
C LEU A 435 -2.86 0.39 8.72
N PHE A 436 -2.04 1.20 8.05
CA PHE A 436 -1.26 0.82 6.89
C PHE A 436 0.21 1.13 7.14
N PRO A 437 1.01 0.16 7.61
CA PRO A 437 2.40 0.41 7.95
C PRO A 437 3.34 0.46 6.73
N ASP A 438 2.92 -0.01 5.55
CA ASP A 438 3.79 -0.30 4.40
C ASP A 438 4.64 0.90 3.99
N LEU A 439 4.06 2.11 3.97
CA LEU A 439 4.81 3.35 3.67
C LEU A 439 5.93 3.57 4.69
N VAL A 440 5.62 3.47 5.98
CA VAL A 440 6.59 3.71 7.05
C VAL A 440 7.62 2.58 7.13
N GLU A 441 7.21 1.33 6.95
CA GLU A 441 8.10 0.17 6.88
C GLU A 441 9.12 0.29 5.75
N SER A 442 8.66 0.66 4.55
CA SER A 442 9.54 0.84 3.40
C SER A 442 10.60 1.90 3.66
N VAL A 443 10.19 3.05 4.17
CA VAL A 443 11.11 4.14 4.56
C VAL A 443 12.09 3.66 5.62
N ARG A 444 11.61 3.00 6.68
CA ARG A 444 12.44 2.50 7.79
C ARG A 444 13.49 1.50 7.31
N LYS A 445 13.09 0.47 6.55
CA LYS A 445 14.02 -0.55 6.00
C LYS A 445 15.10 0.07 5.15
N LYS A 446 14.74 1.05 4.32
CA LYS A 446 15.70 1.75 3.46
C LYS A 446 16.70 2.57 4.28
N ILE A 447 16.22 3.29 5.27
CA ILE A 447 17.07 4.09 6.15
C ILE A 447 18.01 3.22 6.96
N GLU A 448 17.55 2.10 7.51
CA GLU A 448 18.38 1.12 8.25
C GLU A 448 19.48 0.56 7.35
N HIS A 449 19.20 0.30 6.08
CA HIS A 449 20.21 -0.09 5.10
C HIS A 449 21.30 0.99 4.94
N PHE A 450 20.91 2.27 4.81
CA PHE A 450 21.87 3.38 4.70
C PHE A 450 22.73 3.55 5.96
N ILE A 451 22.12 3.45 7.14
CA ILE A 451 22.88 3.50 8.43
C ILE A 451 23.88 2.36 8.48
N SER A 452 23.49 1.15 8.08
CA SER A 452 24.37 -0.02 8.03
C SER A 452 25.51 0.16 7.02
N ALA A 453 25.30 0.93 5.98
CA ALA A 453 26.33 1.30 4.99
C ALA A 453 27.22 2.48 5.44
N GLY A 454 27.00 3.03 6.64
CA GLY A 454 27.80 4.12 7.23
C GLY A 454 27.37 5.54 6.86
N HIS A 455 26.16 5.72 6.30
CA HIS A 455 25.62 7.03 6.03
C HIS A 455 25.08 7.70 7.31
N ASP A 456 25.28 9.00 7.43
CA ASP A 456 24.73 9.80 8.53
C ASP A 456 23.27 10.20 8.22
N VAL A 457 22.33 9.43 8.76
CA VAL A 457 20.89 9.64 8.56
C VAL A 457 20.22 9.93 9.90
N CYS A 458 19.53 11.06 10.00
CA CYS A 458 18.82 11.44 11.21
C CYS A 458 17.39 10.87 11.19
N ILE A 459 17.10 9.98 12.14
CA ILE A 459 15.76 9.45 12.40
C ILE A 459 15.27 9.92 13.76
N ILE A 460 14.03 10.36 13.79
CA ILE A 460 13.29 10.66 15.01
C ILE A 460 12.16 9.62 15.12
N ASN A 461 12.40 8.61 15.96
CA ASN A 461 11.43 7.58 16.26
C ASN A 461 10.66 7.95 17.54
N GLY A 462 9.36 7.70 17.57
CA GLY A 462 8.58 7.87 18.79
C GLY A 462 7.09 7.93 18.55
N GLU A 463 6.34 7.77 19.64
CA GLU A 463 4.90 7.99 19.59
C GLU A 463 4.55 9.41 19.10
N TYR A 464 3.40 9.58 18.50
CA TYR A 464 2.97 10.87 17.93
C TYR A 464 3.17 12.05 18.90
N LYS A 465 2.87 11.88 20.19
CA LYS A 465 3.02 12.95 21.19
C LYS A 465 4.48 13.40 21.40
N SER A 466 5.44 12.50 21.28
CA SER A 466 6.86 12.80 21.48
C SER A 466 7.54 13.36 20.25
N LEU A 467 7.03 13.08 19.04
CA LEU A 467 7.62 13.54 17.77
C LEU A 467 7.72 15.08 17.70
N GLY A 468 6.72 15.80 18.21
CA GLY A 468 6.72 17.26 18.19
C GLY A 468 7.82 17.87 19.05
N SER A 469 7.97 17.43 20.28
CA SER A 469 9.03 17.90 21.17
C SER A 469 10.42 17.52 20.66
N ALA A 470 10.58 16.32 20.11
CA ALA A 470 11.81 15.87 19.51
C ALA A 470 12.17 16.71 18.27
N TRP A 471 11.21 17.00 17.40
CA TRP A 471 11.40 17.89 16.25
C TRP A 471 11.84 19.29 16.65
N LYS A 472 11.29 19.88 17.70
CA LYS A 472 11.71 21.18 18.21
C LYS A 472 13.17 21.22 18.67
N GLN A 473 13.70 20.10 19.18
CA GLN A 473 15.05 20.02 19.73
C GLN A 473 16.13 19.72 18.66
N VAL A 474 15.75 19.22 17.51
CA VAL A 474 16.67 18.94 16.40
C VAL A 474 17.32 20.27 15.95
N GLY A 475 18.65 20.27 15.79
CA GLY A 475 19.40 21.46 15.34
C GLY A 475 19.75 22.47 16.45
N LYS A 476 19.41 22.16 17.71
CA LYS A 476 19.98 22.84 18.88
C LYS A 476 21.21 22.09 19.37
#